data_1b920736026ad7a0780c40e36552d1c4
#
_entry.id   1b920736026ad7a0780c40e36552d1c4
#
_cell.length_a   1.000
_cell.length_b   1.000
_cell.length_c   1.000
_cell.angle_alpha   90.00
_cell.angle_beta   90.00
_cell.angle_gamma   90.00
#
_symmetry.space_group_name_H-M   'P 1'
#
loop_
_entity.id
_entity.type
_entity.pdbx_description
1 polymer ?
#
loop_
_entity_poly.entity_id
_entity_poly.type
_entity_poly.pdbx_seq_one_letter_code
_entity_poly.pdbx_strand_id
1 'polypeptide(L)'
;MNIFAQAALLEQQNTPFAFANIIETRGSAPRHSGQMLIKADGTITGTVGGGMIERYVIEQSLEALQERKSRVVKGRMTRTGPEAMGMDCGGAMTVSIDVYGLRPALLLIGGGHVNRAVAHAAHVLGFDISVADAYEDSLAEEHFPAGTKRILGKTMDDAIDQLDINKESFVVIATNHQDQDAITKVVGCDTRYIGLMASRRKVQTLFNHLRKSNVSEAHIQAIHSPIGFNIGAETPEEIAISIMAEVLKVKHQSSGGLMKDDTRLNRNKLVLVRGAGDIATGVAIRLHNAGFKVVMTDIAQPTVIRCTVAFAQCLYGDPVEVEGVMARKAHSCEDVFAAIEQGLIPVMADEECSSLASLAPTFLVDAILAKRNLGTTQDMAPVTIALGPGFNAGVDCDAVIETNRGHHLGRIIYRGETQPNTGIPGNIAGYTHQRVLRAPCPGIMHNHVKLGDIVEEGDVIAHVGDSQVVAPLNGMVRGLLNDGLSVTEGFKIGDIDPRGIDADYTTVSDKARAIGGSVLEAMLYLEQTTLN
;
A
#
# COMPACT_ATOMS: atom_id res chain seq x y z
N MET A 1 -29.73 -35.86 18.89
CA MET A 1 -30.06 -34.96 17.75
C MET A 1 -29.14 -35.33 16.59
N ASN A 2 -29.64 -35.39 15.36
CA ASN A 2 -28.80 -35.67 14.18
C ASN A 2 -27.78 -34.52 14.02
N ILE A 3 -26.56 -34.84 13.57
CA ILE A 3 -25.45 -33.86 13.37
C ILE A 3 -25.89 -32.67 12.50
N PHE A 4 -26.63 -32.89 11.44
CA PHE A 4 -27.15 -31.84 10.57
C PHE A 4 -28.22 -30.96 11.24
N ALA A 5 -29.10 -31.54 12.07
CA ALA A 5 -30.06 -30.77 12.85
C ALA A 5 -29.37 -29.89 13.90
N GLN A 6 -28.27 -30.36 14.47
CA GLN A 6 -27.46 -29.58 15.39
C GLN A 6 -26.70 -28.47 14.67
N ALA A 7 -26.11 -28.76 13.51
CA ALA A 7 -25.45 -27.76 12.67
C ALA A 7 -26.43 -26.64 12.25
N ALA A 8 -27.62 -27.02 11.78
CA ALA A 8 -28.67 -26.05 11.40
C ALA A 8 -29.09 -25.15 12.58
N LEU A 9 -29.21 -25.70 13.79
CA LEU A 9 -29.55 -24.91 14.99
C LEU A 9 -28.46 -23.92 15.34
N LEU A 10 -27.19 -24.37 15.33
CA LEU A 10 -26.03 -23.50 15.62
C LEU A 10 -25.89 -22.39 14.57
N GLU A 11 -26.09 -22.72 13.29
CA GLU A 11 -26.08 -21.75 12.20
C GLU A 11 -27.19 -20.69 12.36
N GLN A 12 -28.41 -21.14 12.69
CA GLN A 12 -29.51 -20.23 12.96
C GLN A 12 -29.23 -19.29 14.12
N GLN A 13 -28.58 -19.81 15.19
CA GLN A 13 -28.19 -19.04 16.37
C GLN A 13 -26.94 -18.18 16.16
N ASN A 14 -26.32 -18.23 14.99
CA ASN A 14 -25.00 -17.63 14.71
C ASN A 14 -23.94 -18.03 15.76
N THR A 15 -23.98 -19.28 16.19
CA THR A 15 -23.00 -19.83 17.13
C THR A 15 -21.86 -20.50 16.35
N PRO A 16 -20.60 -20.08 16.51
CA PRO A 16 -19.48 -20.61 15.75
C PRO A 16 -19.27 -22.11 15.93
N PHE A 17 -19.15 -22.85 14.85
CA PHE A 17 -18.78 -24.26 14.83
C PHE A 17 -18.01 -24.61 13.55
N ALA A 18 -17.19 -25.66 13.63
CA ALA A 18 -16.53 -26.27 12.48
C ALA A 18 -17.26 -27.57 12.11
N PHE A 19 -17.37 -27.84 10.81
CA PHE A 19 -17.91 -29.08 10.28
C PHE A 19 -16.81 -29.78 9.48
N ALA A 20 -16.30 -30.90 10.04
CA ALA A 20 -15.27 -31.70 9.41
C ALA A 20 -15.86 -32.85 8.63
N ASN A 21 -15.47 -33.03 7.37
CA ASN A 21 -15.94 -34.08 6.48
C ASN A 21 -14.77 -34.80 5.80
N ILE A 22 -14.76 -36.14 5.84
CA ILE A 22 -13.76 -36.94 5.12
C ILE A 22 -14.07 -36.84 3.62
N ILE A 23 -13.11 -36.33 2.84
CA ILE A 23 -13.24 -36.16 1.38
C ILE A 23 -12.41 -37.17 0.59
N GLU A 24 -11.34 -37.73 1.18
CA GLU A 24 -10.50 -38.75 0.54
C GLU A 24 -9.85 -39.65 1.58
N THR A 25 -9.72 -40.94 1.28
CA THR A 25 -8.93 -41.90 2.06
C THR A 25 -8.10 -42.80 1.15
N ARG A 26 -6.90 -43.17 1.61
CA ARG A 26 -6.00 -44.08 0.89
C ARG A 26 -5.44 -45.12 1.88
N GLY A 27 -5.34 -46.37 1.46
CA GLY A 27 -4.82 -47.48 2.29
C GLY A 27 -5.72 -47.79 3.47
N SER A 28 -5.13 -48.30 4.56
CA SER A 28 -5.87 -48.67 5.77
C SER A 28 -6.23 -47.44 6.60
N ALA A 29 -7.34 -46.80 6.27
CA ALA A 29 -7.88 -45.70 7.05
C ALA A 29 -8.88 -46.22 8.09
N PRO A 30 -9.01 -45.63 9.31
CA PRO A 30 -9.97 -46.02 10.34
C PRO A 30 -11.43 -45.92 9.88
N ARG A 31 -11.71 -44.98 8.96
CA ARG A 31 -13.00 -44.80 8.31
C ARG A 31 -12.80 -44.27 6.89
N HIS A 32 -13.71 -44.66 5.99
CA HIS A 32 -13.73 -44.18 4.60
C HIS A 32 -14.74 -43.03 4.38
N SER A 33 -15.65 -42.83 5.33
CA SER A 33 -16.60 -41.72 5.38
C SER A 33 -16.91 -41.38 6.83
N GLY A 34 -17.08 -40.09 7.12
CA GLY A 34 -17.42 -39.64 8.46
C GLY A 34 -17.54 -38.12 8.50
N GLN A 35 -18.33 -37.66 9.42
CA GLN A 35 -18.59 -36.25 9.66
C GLN A 35 -18.51 -35.97 11.15
N MET A 36 -17.96 -34.82 11.49
CA MET A 36 -17.84 -34.38 12.87
C MET A 36 -18.11 -32.90 12.96
N LEU A 37 -18.96 -32.51 13.88
CA LEU A 37 -19.22 -31.12 14.25
C LEU A 37 -18.38 -30.80 15.48
N ILE A 38 -17.64 -29.71 15.45
CA ILE A 38 -16.77 -29.26 16.54
C ILE A 38 -17.19 -27.85 16.93
N LYS A 39 -17.57 -27.63 18.19
CA LYS A 39 -17.87 -26.31 18.73
C LYS A 39 -16.61 -25.59 19.20
N ALA A 40 -16.70 -24.29 19.42
CA ALA A 40 -15.60 -23.47 19.91
C ALA A 40 -15.06 -23.88 21.30
N ASP A 41 -15.89 -24.54 22.10
CA ASP A 41 -15.51 -25.11 23.41
C ASP A 41 -14.81 -26.50 23.31
N GLY A 42 -14.61 -27.00 22.08
CA GLY A 42 -14.02 -28.32 21.82
C GLY A 42 -15.01 -29.48 21.91
N THR A 43 -16.29 -29.23 22.21
CA THR A 43 -17.32 -30.28 22.23
C THR A 43 -17.58 -30.80 20.82
N ILE A 44 -17.62 -32.12 20.66
CA ILE A 44 -17.80 -32.78 19.36
C ILE A 44 -19.12 -33.54 19.27
N THR A 45 -19.63 -33.65 18.05
CA THR A 45 -20.74 -34.57 17.68
C THR A 45 -20.37 -35.26 16.37
N GLY A 46 -20.48 -36.60 16.34
CA GLY A 46 -20.02 -37.38 15.19
C GLY A 46 -18.56 -37.82 15.33
N THR A 47 -17.95 -38.35 14.27
CA THR A 47 -16.56 -38.83 14.29
C THR A 47 -16.01 -38.96 12.87
N VAL A 48 -14.70 -38.73 12.72
CA VAL A 48 -13.92 -38.97 11.50
C VAL A 48 -13.02 -40.20 11.60
N GLY A 49 -13.18 -41.03 12.66
CA GLY A 49 -12.47 -42.32 12.77
C GLY A 49 -11.79 -42.60 14.09
N GLY A 50 -11.81 -41.66 15.04
CA GLY A 50 -11.21 -41.85 16.37
C GLY A 50 -9.66 -41.72 16.37
N GLY A 51 -9.09 -41.85 17.58
CA GLY A 51 -7.63 -41.86 17.77
C GLY A 51 -6.91 -40.54 17.45
N MET A 52 -5.68 -40.67 16.96
CA MET A 52 -4.81 -39.51 16.69
C MET A 52 -5.35 -38.60 15.57
N ILE A 53 -5.96 -39.19 14.51
CA ILE A 53 -6.50 -38.42 13.41
C ILE A 53 -7.64 -37.50 13.87
N GLU A 54 -8.50 -38.01 14.74
CA GLU A 54 -9.62 -37.21 15.26
C GLU A 54 -9.12 -36.07 16.15
N ARG A 55 -8.13 -36.29 17.00
CA ARG A 55 -7.50 -35.24 17.80
C ARG A 55 -6.91 -34.17 16.94
N TYR A 56 -6.19 -34.54 15.88
CA TYR A 56 -5.62 -33.61 14.92
C TYR A 56 -6.70 -32.79 14.21
N VAL A 57 -7.78 -33.44 13.77
CA VAL A 57 -8.89 -32.71 13.11
C VAL A 57 -9.59 -31.77 14.09
N ILE A 58 -9.74 -32.13 15.36
CA ILE A 58 -10.29 -31.23 16.39
C ILE A 58 -9.39 -30.02 16.58
N GLU A 59 -8.07 -30.20 16.74
CA GLU A 59 -7.10 -29.13 16.88
C GLU A 59 -7.15 -28.17 15.69
N GLN A 60 -7.06 -28.72 14.48
CA GLN A 60 -7.16 -27.94 13.24
C GLN A 60 -8.52 -27.24 13.05
N SER A 61 -9.59 -27.81 13.59
CA SER A 61 -10.92 -27.20 13.57
C SER A 61 -11.01 -26.01 14.54
N LEU A 62 -10.40 -26.12 15.72
CA LEU A 62 -10.36 -25.01 16.69
C LEU A 62 -9.51 -23.85 16.17
N GLU A 63 -8.37 -24.14 15.54
CA GLU A 63 -7.57 -23.12 14.85
C GLU A 63 -8.35 -22.46 13.71
N ALA A 64 -9.04 -23.25 12.86
CA ALA A 64 -9.87 -22.75 11.77
C ALA A 64 -10.99 -21.81 12.27
N LEU A 65 -11.59 -22.13 13.43
CA LEU A 65 -12.58 -21.28 14.09
C LEU A 65 -11.97 -19.97 14.59
N GLN A 66 -10.77 -20.00 15.19
CA GLN A 66 -10.06 -18.81 15.65
C GLN A 66 -9.69 -17.89 14.48
N GLU A 67 -9.17 -18.48 13.38
CA GLU A 67 -8.81 -17.75 12.17
C GLU A 67 -10.03 -17.36 11.31
N ARG A 68 -11.21 -17.91 11.64
CA ARG A 68 -12.47 -17.73 10.88
C ARG A 68 -12.32 -18.14 9.40
N LYS A 69 -11.55 -19.19 9.12
CA LYS A 69 -11.19 -19.60 7.76
C LYS A 69 -11.29 -21.12 7.60
N SER A 70 -12.10 -21.58 6.64
CA SER A 70 -12.18 -22.99 6.24
C SER A 70 -10.85 -23.47 5.66
N ARG A 71 -10.52 -24.76 5.88
CA ARG A 71 -9.28 -25.38 5.41
C ARG A 71 -9.46 -26.84 5.04
N VAL A 72 -8.50 -27.37 4.29
CA VAL A 72 -8.38 -28.81 4.02
C VAL A 72 -7.13 -29.30 4.69
N VAL A 73 -7.25 -30.35 5.49
CA VAL A 73 -6.13 -30.96 6.19
C VAL A 73 -5.87 -32.38 5.71
N LYS A 74 -4.59 -32.77 5.70
CA LYS A 74 -4.14 -34.10 5.32
C LYS A 74 -3.40 -34.72 6.49
N GLY A 75 -3.70 -35.97 6.78
CA GLY A 75 -3.00 -36.76 7.81
C GLY A 75 -2.54 -38.10 7.24
N ARG A 76 -1.26 -38.40 7.40
CA ARG A 76 -0.69 -39.71 7.07
C ARG A 76 -0.50 -40.55 8.35
N MET A 77 -1.05 -41.76 8.34
CA MET A 77 -0.98 -42.71 9.46
C MET A 77 0.34 -43.47 9.37
N THR A 78 1.48 -42.75 9.42
CA THR A 78 2.84 -43.26 9.42
C THR A 78 3.59 -42.71 10.65
N ARG A 79 4.68 -43.37 11.07
CA ARG A 79 5.51 -42.90 12.19
C ARG A 79 6.40 -41.71 11.83
N THR A 80 6.82 -41.62 10.57
CA THR A 80 7.79 -40.64 10.10
C THR A 80 7.39 -40.11 8.71
N GLY A 81 7.85 -38.92 8.39
CA GLY A 81 7.61 -38.25 7.10
C GLY A 81 6.73 -37.01 7.23
N PRO A 82 6.57 -36.23 6.13
CA PRO A 82 5.66 -35.11 6.10
C PRO A 82 4.22 -35.54 6.41
N GLU A 83 3.51 -34.76 7.24
CA GLU A 83 2.12 -35.05 7.68
C GLU A 83 1.96 -36.36 8.48
N ALA A 84 3.06 -36.93 9.04
CA ALA A 84 3.04 -38.15 9.83
C ALA A 84 2.37 -37.94 11.19
N MET A 85 1.45 -38.83 11.56
CA MET A 85 0.65 -38.74 12.79
C MET A 85 1.11 -39.73 13.89
N GLY A 86 2.28 -40.36 13.73
CA GLY A 86 2.81 -41.31 14.69
C GLY A 86 2.04 -42.64 14.78
N MET A 87 1.32 -43.03 13.73
CA MET A 87 0.51 -44.25 13.64
C MET A 87 1.12 -45.26 12.67
N ASP A 88 0.86 -46.58 12.88
CA ASP A 88 1.41 -47.65 12.04
C ASP A 88 0.42 -48.20 10.99
N CYS A 89 -0.73 -47.58 10.78
CA CYS A 89 -1.78 -48.13 9.94
C CYS A 89 -1.52 -47.98 8.41
N GLY A 90 -0.52 -47.20 7.97
CA GLY A 90 -0.10 -47.09 6.58
C GLY A 90 -1.12 -46.39 5.64
N GLY A 91 -2.19 -45.79 6.18
CA GLY A 91 -3.20 -45.08 5.43
C GLY A 91 -2.99 -43.56 5.38
N ALA A 92 -3.78 -42.86 4.56
CA ALA A 92 -3.89 -41.42 4.53
C ALA A 92 -5.34 -40.98 4.47
N MET A 93 -5.64 -39.82 5.06
CA MET A 93 -6.98 -39.22 5.07
C MET A 93 -6.87 -37.74 4.77
N THR A 94 -7.76 -37.25 3.92
CA THR A 94 -7.97 -35.82 3.66
C THR A 94 -9.33 -35.43 4.21
N VAL A 95 -9.37 -34.37 5.01
CA VAL A 95 -10.58 -33.87 5.67
C VAL A 95 -10.78 -32.42 5.30
N SER A 96 -11.97 -32.03 4.82
CA SER A 96 -12.38 -30.63 4.75
C SER A 96 -12.90 -30.17 6.10
N ILE A 97 -12.51 -29.00 6.53
CA ILE A 97 -12.97 -28.33 7.75
C ILE A 97 -13.61 -27.02 7.32
N ASP A 98 -14.92 -26.97 7.37
CA ASP A 98 -15.70 -25.78 7.01
C ASP A 98 -16.18 -25.09 8.29
N VAL A 99 -16.01 -23.76 8.38
CA VAL A 99 -16.42 -22.96 9.55
C VAL A 99 -17.70 -22.21 9.26
N TYR A 100 -18.62 -22.24 10.23
CA TYR A 100 -19.98 -21.70 10.15
C TYR A 100 -20.33 -20.88 11.39
N GLY A 101 -21.48 -20.20 11.38
CA GLY A 101 -21.94 -19.38 12.50
C GLY A 101 -21.05 -18.14 12.70
N LEU A 102 -20.51 -17.59 11.61
CA LEU A 102 -19.59 -16.47 11.62
C LEU A 102 -20.19 -15.22 10.95
N ARG A 103 -21.53 -15.07 10.97
CA ARG A 103 -22.16 -13.86 10.44
C ARG A 103 -21.70 -12.65 11.25
N PRO A 104 -21.28 -11.57 10.59
CA PRO A 104 -20.84 -10.35 11.28
C PRO A 104 -22.01 -9.72 12.04
N ALA A 105 -21.78 -9.28 13.26
CA ALA A 105 -22.78 -8.61 14.08
C ALA A 105 -22.93 -7.14 13.65
N LEU A 106 -24.15 -6.70 13.33
CA LEU A 106 -24.49 -5.31 13.09
C LEU A 106 -25.42 -4.83 14.21
N LEU A 107 -24.92 -3.84 14.97
CA LEU A 107 -25.61 -3.27 16.12
C LEU A 107 -26.11 -1.87 15.73
N LEU A 108 -27.44 -1.73 15.66
CA LEU A 108 -28.11 -0.48 15.30
C LEU A 108 -28.59 0.22 16.58
N ILE A 109 -28.06 1.42 16.83
CA ILE A 109 -28.50 2.25 17.96
C ILE A 109 -29.48 3.30 17.42
N GLY A 110 -30.73 3.19 17.86
CA GLY A 110 -31.89 3.92 17.35
C GLY A 110 -32.71 3.11 16.32
N GLY A 111 -34.02 3.01 16.52
CA GLY A 111 -35.00 2.32 15.66
C GLY A 111 -35.66 3.23 14.63
N GLY A 112 -35.01 4.34 14.22
CA GLY A 112 -35.53 5.30 13.24
C GLY A 112 -35.48 4.80 11.81
N HIS A 113 -36.06 5.57 10.86
CA HIS A 113 -36.23 5.19 9.46
C HIS A 113 -34.93 4.74 8.78
N VAL A 114 -33.81 5.43 9.02
CA VAL A 114 -32.52 5.07 8.44
C VAL A 114 -32.04 3.71 8.94
N ASN A 115 -32.05 3.45 10.25
CA ASN A 115 -31.64 2.17 10.80
C ASN A 115 -32.57 1.03 10.42
N ARG A 116 -33.86 1.29 10.18
CA ARG A 116 -34.78 0.30 9.58
C ARG A 116 -34.35 -0.09 8.18
N ALA A 117 -34.04 0.89 7.33
CA ALA A 117 -33.52 0.65 5.97
C ALA A 117 -32.15 -0.05 5.99
N VAL A 118 -31.25 0.35 6.91
CA VAL A 118 -29.96 -0.33 7.14
C VAL A 118 -30.17 -1.79 7.54
N ALA A 119 -31.13 -2.09 8.45
CA ALA A 119 -31.44 -3.47 8.83
C ALA A 119 -31.88 -4.32 7.63
N HIS A 120 -32.75 -3.80 6.77
CA HIS A 120 -33.19 -4.52 5.57
C HIS A 120 -32.02 -4.77 4.59
N ALA A 121 -31.18 -3.78 4.33
CA ALA A 121 -30.00 -3.94 3.48
C ALA A 121 -28.99 -4.93 4.06
N ALA A 122 -28.74 -4.86 5.37
CA ALA A 122 -27.82 -5.75 6.07
C ALA A 122 -28.30 -7.20 6.14
N HIS A 123 -29.62 -7.43 6.22
CA HIS A 123 -30.21 -8.76 6.23
C HIS A 123 -29.89 -9.52 4.94
N VAL A 124 -30.05 -8.87 3.79
CA VAL A 124 -29.71 -9.46 2.48
C VAL A 124 -28.20 -9.77 2.38
N LEU A 125 -27.35 -8.99 3.06
CA LEU A 125 -25.91 -9.17 3.11
C LEU A 125 -25.44 -10.20 4.16
N GLY A 126 -26.39 -10.85 4.87
CA GLY A 126 -26.10 -11.92 5.82
C GLY A 126 -25.52 -11.45 7.16
N PHE A 127 -25.83 -10.24 7.62
CA PHE A 127 -25.46 -9.79 8.97
C PHE A 127 -26.43 -10.37 10.04
N ASP A 128 -25.90 -10.57 11.25
CA ASP A 128 -26.71 -10.82 12.45
C ASP A 128 -27.05 -9.45 13.06
N ILE A 129 -28.35 -9.12 13.11
CA ILE A 129 -28.79 -7.74 13.36
C ILE A 129 -29.41 -7.64 14.75
N SER A 130 -28.93 -6.66 15.53
CA SER A 130 -29.55 -6.24 16.78
C SER A 130 -29.87 -4.75 16.69
N VAL A 131 -31.04 -4.35 17.13
CA VAL A 131 -31.46 -2.94 17.21
C VAL A 131 -31.82 -2.60 18.65
N ALA A 132 -31.30 -1.50 19.14
CA ALA A 132 -31.54 -1.01 20.49
C ALA A 132 -32.16 0.41 20.47
N ASP A 133 -33.23 0.60 21.20
CA ASP A 133 -33.90 1.90 21.36
C ASP A 133 -34.59 1.99 22.75
N ALA A 134 -34.87 3.21 23.17
CA ALA A 134 -35.65 3.48 24.38
C ALA A 134 -37.15 3.62 24.12
N TYR A 135 -37.58 3.60 22.86
CA TYR A 135 -38.98 3.77 22.45
C TYR A 135 -39.53 2.50 21.82
N GLU A 136 -40.61 1.95 22.41
CA GLU A 136 -41.21 0.69 21.93
C GLU A 136 -41.73 0.78 20.49
N ASP A 137 -42.36 1.90 20.14
CA ASP A 137 -42.89 2.12 18.78
C ASP A 137 -41.78 2.10 17.69
N SER A 138 -40.57 2.48 18.08
CA SER A 138 -39.41 2.43 17.18
C SER A 138 -38.96 1.00 16.89
N LEU A 139 -39.28 0.06 17.77
CA LEU A 139 -38.88 -1.35 17.71
C LEU A 139 -40.03 -2.29 17.27
N ALA A 140 -41.10 -1.76 16.66
CA ALA A 140 -42.19 -2.61 16.17
C ALA A 140 -41.68 -3.66 15.18
N GLU A 141 -42.22 -4.88 15.25
CA GLU A 141 -41.74 -6.05 14.49
C GLU A 141 -41.78 -5.84 12.98
N GLU A 142 -42.83 -5.19 12.49
CA GLU A 142 -43.05 -4.87 11.09
C GLU A 142 -41.96 -3.95 10.48
N HIS A 143 -41.19 -3.28 11.32
CA HIS A 143 -40.14 -2.35 10.87
C HIS A 143 -38.81 -3.04 10.51
N PHE A 144 -38.62 -4.30 10.90
CA PHE A 144 -37.34 -4.99 10.78
C PHE A 144 -37.48 -6.37 10.11
N PRO A 145 -36.42 -6.86 9.46
CA PRO A 145 -36.39 -8.21 8.91
C PRO A 145 -36.59 -9.26 9.99
N ALA A 146 -37.18 -10.40 9.60
CA ALA A 146 -37.31 -11.54 10.49
C ALA A 146 -35.96 -11.99 11.07
N GLY A 147 -35.90 -12.28 12.36
CA GLY A 147 -34.70 -12.68 13.06
C GLY A 147 -33.86 -11.50 13.62
N THR A 148 -34.27 -10.25 13.41
CA THR A 148 -33.67 -9.09 14.09
C THR A 148 -33.92 -9.14 15.59
N LYS A 149 -32.87 -9.05 16.40
CA LYS A 149 -32.97 -8.93 17.85
C LYS A 149 -33.32 -7.48 18.21
N ARG A 150 -34.47 -7.28 18.86
CA ARG A 150 -34.98 -5.96 19.24
C ARG A 150 -34.82 -5.80 20.74
N ILE A 151 -34.10 -4.76 21.17
CA ILE A 151 -33.70 -4.52 22.56
C ILE A 151 -34.30 -3.19 23.01
N LEU A 152 -35.28 -3.29 23.89
CA LEU A 152 -35.94 -2.13 24.52
C LEU A 152 -35.27 -1.81 25.86
N GLY A 153 -34.72 -0.61 26.00
CA GLY A 153 -34.22 -0.11 27.25
C GLY A 153 -35.16 0.91 27.89
N LYS A 154 -35.01 1.15 29.20
CA LYS A 154 -35.70 2.26 29.88
C LYS A 154 -35.14 3.62 29.44
N THR A 155 -33.89 3.63 29.09
CA THR A 155 -33.15 4.74 28.49
C THR A 155 -32.29 4.19 27.34
N MET A 156 -31.73 5.06 26.52
CA MET A 156 -30.79 4.63 25.45
C MET A 156 -29.57 3.91 26.03
N ASP A 157 -29.02 4.40 27.15
CA ASP A 157 -27.90 3.77 27.86
C ASP A 157 -28.23 2.35 28.32
N ASP A 158 -29.43 2.15 28.90
CA ASP A 158 -29.92 0.82 29.31
C ASP A 158 -30.12 -0.13 28.12
N ALA A 159 -30.55 0.41 26.98
CA ALA A 159 -30.69 -0.37 25.75
C ALA A 159 -29.31 -0.79 25.19
N ILE A 160 -28.34 0.12 25.21
CA ILE A 160 -26.97 -0.14 24.73
C ILE A 160 -26.26 -1.15 25.65
N ASP A 161 -26.46 -1.09 26.96
CA ASP A 161 -25.86 -2.02 27.93
C ASP A 161 -26.30 -3.48 27.71
N GLN A 162 -27.43 -3.72 27.06
CA GLN A 162 -27.93 -5.04 26.72
C GLN A 162 -27.38 -5.56 25.38
N LEU A 163 -26.63 -4.74 24.60
CA LEU A 163 -25.98 -5.16 23.37
C LEU A 163 -24.68 -5.91 23.67
N ASP A 164 -24.40 -6.98 22.95
CA ASP A 164 -23.11 -7.68 22.98
C ASP A 164 -22.13 -6.95 22.04
N ILE A 165 -21.49 -5.90 22.55
CA ILE A 165 -20.50 -5.10 21.80
C ILE A 165 -19.11 -5.72 21.98
N ASN A 166 -18.50 -6.17 20.90
CA ASN A 166 -17.17 -6.78 20.89
C ASN A 166 -16.37 -6.42 19.63
N LYS A 167 -15.11 -6.83 19.57
CA LYS A 167 -14.16 -6.51 18.47
C LYS A 167 -14.64 -6.89 17.06
N GLU A 168 -15.63 -7.75 16.91
CA GLU A 168 -16.21 -8.14 15.62
C GLU A 168 -17.48 -7.35 15.29
N SER A 169 -17.94 -6.48 16.20
CA SER A 169 -19.17 -5.73 16.04
C SER A 169 -19.00 -4.52 15.11
N PHE A 170 -20.00 -4.34 14.24
CA PHE A 170 -20.20 -3.12 13.47
C PHE A 170 -21.33 -2.33 14.11
N VAL A 171 -21.05 -1.10 14.55
CA VAL A 171 -22.03 -0.26 15.24
C VAL A 171 -22.44 0.89 14.34
N VAL A 172 -23.75 1.11 14.17
CA VAL A 172 -24.34 2.24 13.44
C VAL A 172 -25.24 3.02 14.38
N ILE A 173 -24.91 4.29 14.62
CA ILE A 173 -25.65 5.21 15.47
C ILE A 173 -26.44 6.17 14.58
N ALA A 174 -27.77 6.08 14.61
CA ALA A 174 -28.68 6.98 13.92
C ALA A 174 -29.90 7.24 14.81
N THR A 175 -29.75 8.14 15.78
CA THR A 175 -30.83 8.55 16.71
C THR A 175 -31.31 9.97 16.39
N ASN A 176 -32.49 10.35 16.88
CA ASN A 176 -32.99 11.72 16.67
C ASN A 176 -32.31 12.75 17.55
N HIS A 177 -32.13 12.44 18.88
CA HIS A 177 -31.62 13.39 19.86
C HIS A 177 -30.63 12.79 20.84
N GLN A 178 -30.39 11.48 20.81
CA GLN A 178 -29.60 10.74 21.81
C GLN A 178 -28.21 10.34 21.28
N ASP A 179 -27.73 10.96 20.19
CA ASP A 179 -26.44 10.61 19.58
C ASP A 179 -25.26 10.87 20.52
N GLN A 180 -25.36 11.89 21.39
CA GLN A 180 -24.30 12.23 22.34
C GLN A 180 -24.12 11.13 23.39
N ASP A 181 -25.22 10.65 23.97
CA ASP A 181 -25.20 9.60 25.00
C ASP A 181 -24.72 8.29 24.33
N ALA A 182 -25.31 7.94 23.19
CA ALA A 182 -24.96 6.76 22.43
C ALA A 182 -23.47 6.71 22.05
N ILE A 183 -22.92 7.78 21.46
CA ILE A 183 -21.51 7.79 21.05
C ILE A 183 -20.56 7.77 22.25
N THR A 184 -20.88 8.46 23.32
CA THR A 184 -20.07 8.48 24.54
C THR A 184 -19.96 7.10 25.18
N LYS A 185 -21.03 6.31 25.10
CA LYS A 185 -21.06 4.94 25.62
C LYS A 185 -20.25 3.96 24.78
N VAL A 186 -20.27 4.11 23.46
CA VAL A 186 -19.69 3.13 22.51
C VAL A 186 -18.23 3.44 22.14
N VAL A 187 -17.81 4.72 22.19
CA VAL A 187 -16.49 5.13 21.67
C VAL A 187 -15.30 4.47 22.36
N GLY A 188 -15.46 3.97 23.58
CA GLY A 188 -14.43 3.25 24.34
C GLY A 188 -14.47 1.72 24.16
N CYS A 189 -15.46 1.20 23.46
CA CYS A 189 -15.60 -0.24 23.24
C CYS A 189 -14.65 -0.71 22.13
N ASP A 190 -14.09 -1.90 22.29
CA ASP A 190 -13.32 -2.57 21.23
C ASP A 190 -14.28 -3.08 20.16
N THR A 191 -14.37 -2.37 19.03
CA THR A 191 -15.29 -2.64 17.94
C THR A 191 -14.56 -2.60 16.60
N ARG A 192 -15.09 -3.29 15.60
CA ARG A 192 -14.54 -3.26 14.24
C ARG A 192 -14.90 -1.98 13.48
N TYR A 193 -16.02 -1.37 13.82
CA TYR A 193 -16.52 -0.18 13.14
C TYR A 193 -17.50 0.59 14.05
N ILE A 194 -17.38 1.90 14.08
CA ILE A 194 -18.37 2.80 14.68
C ILE A 194 -18.72 3.86 13.63
N GLY A 195 -19.95 3.84 13.15
CA GLY A 195 -20.50 4.83 12.24
C GLY A 195 -21.53 5.71 12.94
N LEU A 196 -21.40 7.02 12.78
CA LEU A 196 -22.33 7.99 13.38
C LEU A 196 -22.99 8.84 12.29
N MET A 197 -24.32 8.77 12.22
CA MET A 197 -25.11 9.60 11.33
C MET A 197 -25.33 10.97 11.94
N ALA A 198 -24.56 11.96 11.51
CA ALA A 198 -24.70 13.34 11.93
C ALA A 198 -24.25 14.32 10.84
N SER A 199 -24.85 15.53 10.83
CA SER A 199 -24.37 16.60 9.97
C SER A 199 -22.97 17.05 10.40
N ARG A 200 -22.15 17.58 9.46
CA ARG A 200 -20.79 18.07 9.75
C ARG A 200 -20.73 19.00 10.96
N ARG A 201 -21.72 19.88 11.14
CA ARG A 201 -21.81 20.79 12.29
C ARG A 201 -22.04 20.02 13.60
N LYS A 202 -22.94 19.02 13.58
CA LYS A 202 -23.24 18.18 14.77
C LYS A 202 -22.03 17.32 15.14
N VAL A 203 -21.32 16.76 14.16
CA VAL A 203 -20.07 16.00 14.36
C VAL A 203 -19.05 16.82 15.14
N GLN A 204 -18.79 18.07 14.74
CA GLN A 204 -17.88 18.97 15.45
C GLN A 204 -18.25 19.15 16.92
N THR A 205 -19.54 19.33 17.20
CA THR A 205 -20.05 19.49 18.55
C THR A 205 -19.85 18.22 19.39
N LEU A 206 -20.18 17.05 18.81
CA LEU A 206 -20.03 15.75 19.47
C LEU A 206 -18.56 15.41 19.73
N PHE A 207 -17.68 15.63 18.77
CA PHE A 207 -16.24 15.38 18.94
C PHE A 207 -15.62 16.31 19.99
N ASN A 208 -16.05 17.59 20.06
CA ASN A 208 -15.62 18.48 21.12
C ASN A 208 -16.13 18.04 22.51
N HIS A 209 -17.32 17.44 22.58
CA HIS A 209 -17.82 16.85 23.82
C HIS A 209 -16.97 15.64 24.25
N LEU A 210 -16.65 14.71 23.32
CA LEU A 210 -15.80 13.55 23.59
C LEU A 210 -14.41 13.97 24.09
N ARG A 211 -13.79 14.99 23.47
CA ARG A 211 -12.50 15.56 23.95
C ARG A 211 -12.59 16.09 25.38
N LYS A 212 -13.67 16.79 25.71
CA LYS A 212 -13.91 17.28 27.08
C LYS A 212 -14.13 16.14 28.09
N SER A 213 -14.61 15.00 27.62
CA SER A 213 -14.80 13.77 28.42
C SER A 213 -13.55 12.90 28.48
N ASN A 214 -12.37 13.43 28.06
CA ASN A 214 -11.06 12.76 28.05
C ASN A 214 -11.00 11.49 27.17
N VAL A 215 -11.82 11.39 26.13
CA VAL A 215 -11.69 10.33 25.11
C VAL A 215 -10.45 10.60 24.26
N SER A 216 -9.64 9.57 24.01
CA SER A 216 -8.41 9.72 23.24
C SER A 216 -8.69 10.15 21.79
N GLU A 217 -7.81 10.96 21.21
CA GLU A 217 -7.97 11.41 19.83
C GLU A 217 -7.97 10.22 18.83
N ALA A 218 -7.25 9.15 19.14
CA ALA A 218 -7.28 7.92 18.35
C ALA A 218 -8.67 7.29 18.27
N HIS A 219 -9.40 7.23 19.39
CA HIS A 219 -10.78 6.73 19.40
C HIS A 219 -11.73 7.66 18.66
N ILE A 220 -11.54 8.98 18.78
CA ILE A 220 -12.39 9.97 18.08
C ILE A 220 -12.18 9.87 16.57
N GLN A 221 -10.94 9.72 16.10
CA GLN A 221 -10.61 9.58 14.68
C GLN A 221 -11.06 8.24 14.08
N ALA A 222 -11.22 7.21 14.89
CA ALA A 222 -11.76 5.92 14.46
C ALA A 222 -13.29 5.95 14.19
N ILE A 223 -13.99 7.01 14.57
CA ILE A 223 -15.43 7.17 14.31
C ILE A 223 -15.65 7.63 12.87
N HIS A 224 -16.39 6.85 12.10
CA HIS A 224 -16.82 7.19 10.76
C HIS A 224 -18.00 8.19 10.83
N SER A 225 -17.74 9.49 10.65
CA SER A 225 -18.77 10.52 10.68
C SER A 225 -18.37 11.76 9.86
N PRO A 226 -19.22 12.25 8.94
CA PRO A 226 -20.51 11.66 8.53
C PRO A 226 -20.37 10.25 7.96
N ILE A 227 -21.28 9.34 8.35
CA ILE A 227 -21.27 7.94 7.95
C ILE A 227 -21.62 7.76 6.48
N GLY A 228 -21.02 6.77 5.81
CA GLY A 228 -21.34 6.33 4.46
C GLY A 228 -20.53 7.02 3.36
N PHE A 229 -20.65 6.50 2.14
CA PHE A 229 -20.06 7.10 0.94
C PHE A 229 -20.89 8.29 0.44
N ASN A 230 -20.24 9.32 -0.09
CA ASN A 230 -20.91 10.45 -0.74
C ASN A 230 -21.42 10.04 -2.14
N ILE A 231 -22.61 9.48 -2.20
CA ILE A 231 -23.29 9.05 -3.43
C ILE A 231 -24.49 9.94 -3.81
N GLY A 232 -24.68 11.06 -3.09
CA GLY A 232 -25.86 11.92 -3.29
C GLY A 232 -27.16 11.33 -2.72
N ALA A 233 -27.08 10.45 -1.71
CA ALA A 233 -28.22 9.79 -1.10
C ALA A 233 -29.14 10.78 -0.36
N GLU A 234 -30.47 10.69 -0.61
CA GLU A 234 -31.50 11.56 0.00
C GLU A 234 -32.53 10.76 0.79
N THR A 235 -32.95 9.59 0.29
CA THR A 235 -33.92 8.73 0.97
C THR A 235 -33.28 7.81 2.02
N PRO A 236 -34.01 7.34 3.04
CA PRO A 236 -33.49 6.39 4.02
C PRO A 236 -32.86 5.14 3.39
N GLU A 237 -33.45 4.64 2.30
CA GLU A 237 -32.96 3.46 1.56
C GLU A 237 -31.64 3.75 0.85
N GLU A 238 -31.49 4.89 0.19
CA GLU A 238 -30.25 5.32 -0.46
C GLU A 238 -29.13 5.55 0.58
N ILE A 239 -29.48 6.20 1.70
CA ILE A 239 -28.57 6.40 2.82
C ILE A 239 -28.12 5.04 3.39
N ALA A 240 -29.02 4.07 3.51
CA ALA A 240 -28.69 2.73 3.96
C ALA A 240 -27.70 2.03 3.01
N ILE A 241 -27.87 2.16 1.70
CA ILE A 241 -26.91 1.63 0.71
C ILE A 241 -25.54 2.29 0.88
N SER A 242 -25.49 3.61 1.04
CA SER A 242 -24.26 4.36 1.31
C SER A 242 -23.54 3.87 2.57
N ILE A 243 -24.27 3.68 3.67
CA ILE A 243 -23.75 3.16 4.94
C ILE A 243 -23.25 1.73 4.80
N MET A 244 -24.05 0.84 4.21
CA MET A 244 -23.67 -0.56 4.06
C MET A 244 -22.50 -0.75 3.11
N ALA A 245 -22.34 0.08 2.10
CA ALA A 245 -21.14 0.09 1.26
C ALA A 245 -19.88 0.42 2.07
N GLU A 246 -19.93 1.40 2.99
CA GLU A 246 -18.80 1.71 3.88
C GLU A 246 -18.53 0.58 4.88
N VAL A 247 -19.57 -0.01 5.47
CA VAL A 247 -19.46 -1.18 6.36
C VAL A 247 -18.79 -2.35 5.63
N LEU A 248 -19.18 -2.64 4.38
CA LEU A 248 -18.56 -3.68 3.56
C LEU A 248 -17.10 -3.37 3.22
N LYS A 249 -16.77 -2.10 2.92
CA LYS A 249 -15.39 -1.66 2.73
C LYS A 249 -14.53 -2.00 3.94
N VAL A 250 -14.98 -1.65 5.14
CA VAL A 250 -14.25 -1.95 6.39
C VAL A 250 -14.17 -3.45 6.64
N LYS A 251 -15.28 -4.19 6.43
CA LYS A 251 -15.36 -5.65 6.57
C LYS A 251 -14.31 -6.36 5.71
N HIS A 252 -14.15 -5.94 4.46
CA HIS A 252 -13.26 -6.56 3.48
C HIS A 252 -11.91 -5.87 3.34
N GLN A 253 -11.64 -4.82 4.13
CA GLN A 253 -10.41 -4.03 4.08
C GLN A 253 -10.10 -3.52 2.65
N SER A 254 -11.15 -3.17 1.89
CA SER A 254 -11.03 -2.72 0.51
C SER A 254 -10.82 -1.21 0.41
N SER A 255 -10.33 -0.73 -0.75
CA SER A 255 -10.16 0.70 -1.02
C SER A 255 -11.50 1.46 -1.08
N GLY A 256 -12.58 0.78 -1.50
CA GLY A 256 -13.90 1.38 -1.75
C GLY A 256 -13.96 2.23 -3.02
N GLY A 257 -12.95 2.14 -3.90
CA GLY A 257 -12.95 2.80 -5.20
C GLY A 257 -13.87 2.15 -6.22
N LEU A 258 -14.02 2.79 -7.39
CA LEU A 258 -14.82 2.23 -8.48
C LEU A 258 -14.10 1.04 -9.11
N MET A 259 -14.81 -0.06 -9.38
CA MET A 259 -14.24 -1.26 -10.00
C MET A 259 -13.58 -1.00 -11.36
N LYS A 260 -14.07 -0.01 -12.13
CA LYS A 260 -13.43 0.40 -13.39
C LYS A 260 -12.04 1.01 -13.22
N ASP A 261 -11.76 1.57 -12.02
CA ASP A 261 -10.48 2.19 -11.68
C ASP A 261 -9.52 1.17 -11.04
N ASP A 262 -10.02 -0.03 -10.70
CA ASP A 262 -9.25 -1.15 -10.18
C ASP A 262 -8.60 -1.91 -11.35
N THR A 263 -7.67 -1.25 -12.02
CA THR A 263 -6.86 -1.90 -13.05
C THR A 263 -5.91 -2.89 -12.40
N ARG A 264 -5.67 -4.06 -13.05
CA ARG A 264 -4.79 -5.16 -12.58
C ARG A 264 -3.36 -4.72 -12.23
N LEU A 265 -2.93 -3.58 -12.74
CA LEU A 265 -1.78 -2.80 -12.29
C LEU A 265 -2.30 -1.77 -11.30
N ASN A 266 -2.00 -1.88 -10.04
CA ASN A 266 -2.46 -0.94 -9.01
C ASN A 266 -1.77 0.43 -9.19
N ARG A 267 -2.14 1.13 -10.28
CA ARG A 267 -1.56 2.40 -10.76
C ARG A 267 -1.81 3.57 -9.80
N ASN A 268 -2.64 3.37 -8.76
CA ASN A 268 -2.87 4.40 -7.74
C ASN A 268 -1.81 4.40 -6.63
N LYS A 269 -0.91 3.42 -6.60
CA LYS A 269 0.16 3.35 -5.62
C LYS A 269 1.22 4.41 -5.91
N LEU A 270 1.63 5.12 -4.86
CA LEU A 270 2.66 6.15 -4.95
C LEU A 270 4.05 5.51 -5.05
N VAL A 271 4.85 6.03 -5.97
CA VAL A 271 6.27 5.70 -6.12
C VAL A 271 7.08 6.90 -5.71
N LEU A 272 7.92 6.76 -4.70
CA LEU A 272 8.90 7.75 -4.31
C LEU A 272 10.25 7.43 -4.97
N VAL A 273 10.75 8.35 -5.81
CA VAL A 273 12.07 8.24 -6.44
C VAL A 273 13.03 9.17 -5.72
N ARG A 274 14.02 8.61 -5.03
CA ARG A 274 15.12 9.37 -4.42
C ARG A 274 16.15 9.73 -5.48
N GLY A 275 16.37 11.03 -5.70
CA GLY A 275 17.14 11.58 -6.81
C GLY A 275 16.24 12.00 -7.96
N ALA A 276 16.57 13.12 -8.61
CA ALA A 276 15.86 13.68 -9.76
C ALA A 276 16.78 14.03 -10.94
N GLY A 277 17.99 13.43 -10.99
CA GLY A 277 18.93 13.55 -12.11
C GLY A 277 18.43 12.86 -13.37
N ASP A 278 19.25 12.86 -14.43
CA ASP A 278 18.88 12.36 -15.77
C ASP A 278 18.43 10.89 -15.79
N ILE A 279 19.07 10.01 -15.04
CA ILE A 279 18.67 8.59 -14.95
C ILE A 279 17.35 8.45 -14.17
N ALA A 280 17.25 9.13 -13.02
CA ALA A 280 16.03 9.14 -12.22
C ALA A 280 14.84 9.70 -13.00
N THR A 281 15.05 10.74 -13.82
CA THR A 281 14.04 11.30 -14.73
C THR A 281 13.56 10.28 -15.74
N GLY A 282 14.45 9.50 -16.36
CA GLY A 282 14.05 8.44 -17.28
C GLY A 282 13.25 7.32 -16.59
N VAL A 283 13.56 6.99 -15.34
CA VAL A 283 12.76 6.09 -14.49
C VAL A 283 11.37 6.71 -14.24
N ALA A 284 11.33 7.96 -13.77
CA ALA A 284 10.09 8.66 -13.44
C ALA A 284 9.14 8.78 -14.65
N ILE A 285 9.66 9.15 -15.83
CA ILE A 285 8.88 9.20 -17.09
C ILE A 285 8.30 7.82 -17.43
N ARG A 286 9.10 6.76 -17.30
CA ARG A 286 8.62 5.39 -17.59
C ARG A 286 7.48 4.98 -16.67
N LEU A 287 7.60 5.26 -15.38
CA LEU A 287 6.59 4.94 -14.37
C LEU A 287 5.33 5.80 -14.53
N HIS A 288 5.50 7.11 -14.78
CA HIS A 288 4.39 8.03 -15.04
C HIS A 288 3.59 7.60 -16.27
N ASN A 289 4.26 7.29 -17.39
CA ASN A 289 3.61 6.83 -18.63
C ASN A 289 2.97 5.44 -18.47
N ALA A 290 3.45 4.62 -17.52
CA ALA A 290 2.79 3.38 -17.12
C ALA A 290 1.58 3.60 -16.21
N GLY A 291 1.31 4.85 -15.77
CA GLY A 291 0.14 5.27 -14.98
C GLY A 291 0.36 5.20 -13.47
N PHE A 292 1.60 5.10 -12.99
CA PHE A 292 1.90 5.24 -11.56
C PHE A 292 1.91 6.72 -11.14
N LYS A 293 1.54 6.98 -9.89
CA LYS A 293 1.75 8.28 -9.24
C LYS A 293 3.21 8.36 -8.80
N VAL A 294 3.94 9.35 -9.30
CA VAL A 294 5.38 9.48 -9.03
C VAL A 294 5.64 10.78 -8.29
N VAL A 295 6.43 10.73 -7.24
CA VAL A 295 7.03 11.87 -6.56
C VAL A 295 8.55 11.67 -6.52
N MET A 296 9.30 12.76 -6.68
CA MET A 296 10.77 12.69 -6.63
C MET A 296 11.30 13.57 -5.50
N THR A 297 12.46 13.19 -4.95
CA THR A 297 13.21 14.02 -3.98
C THR A 297 14.63 14.22 -4.46
N ASP A 298 15.23 15.38 -4.16
CA ASP A 298 16.64 15.68 -4.43
C ASP A 298 17.17 16.67 -3.39
N ILE A 299 18.45 16.99 -3.44
CA ILE A 299 19.06 18.09 -2.68
C ILE A 299 18.52 19.44 -3.15
N ALA A 300 18.52 20.44 -2.30
CA ALA A 300 17.98 21.77 -2.60
C ALA A 300 18.70 22.47 -3.77
N GLN A 301 19.98 22.18 -3.99
CA GLN A 301 20.78 22.67 -5.12
C GLN A 301 21.37 21.47 -5.89
N PRO A 302 20.57 20.87 -6.81
CA PRO A 302 21.01 19.70 -7.58
C PRO A 302 22.27 19.92 -8.39
N THR A 303 23.18 18.94 -8.38
CA THR A 303 24.47 19.00 -9.09
C THR A 303 24.46 18.18 -10.39
N VAL A 304 23.32 18.09 -11.05
CA VAL A 304 23.15 17.39 -12.31
C VAL A 304 23.75 18.17 -13.46
N ILE A 305 24.53 17.52 -14.32
CA ILE A 305 25.12 18.15 -15.51
C ILE A 305 24.24 18.04 -16.76
N ARG A 306 23.35 17.05 -16.81
CA ARG A 306 22.39 16.84 -17.91
C ARG A 306 21.07 17.59 -17.66
N CYS A 307 21.18 18.91 -17.51
CA CYS A 307 20.11 19.77 -17.05
C CYS A 307 18.85 19.71 -17.93
N THR A 308 19.01 19.58 -19.26
CA THR A 308 17.89 19.51 -20.22
C THR A 308 16.99 18.27 -20.08
N VAL A 309 17.49 17.23 -19.40
CA VAL A 309 16.78 15.95 -19.24
C VAL A 309 16.69 15.51 -17.78
N ALA A 310 16.68 16.46 -16.87
CA ALA A 310 16.65 16.21 -15.43
C ALA A 310 15.55 17.02 -14.73
N PHE A 311 14.59 16.35 -14.13
CA PHE A 311 13.52 16.99 -13.37
C PHE A 311 14.01 17.74 -12.12
N ALA A 312 15.22 17.45 -11.64
CA ALA A 312 15.88 18.21 -10.58
C ALA A 312 15.96 19.72 -10.90
N GLN A 313 15.96 20.10 -12.18
CA GLN A 313 16.05 21.50 -12.58
C GLN A 313 14.83 22.33 -12.10
N CYS A 314 13.66 21.73 -11.89
CA CYS A 314 12.51 22.49 -11.38
C CYS A 314 12.72 22.98 -9.93
N LEU A 315 13.72 22.45 -9.19
CA LEU A 315 14.05 22.94 -7.85
C LEU A 315 14.67 24.34 -7.87
N TYR A 316 15.20 24.79 -9.02
CA TYR A 316 15.70 26.15 -9.21
C TYR A 316 14.60 27.20 -9.52
N GLY A 317 13.33 26.77 -9.77
CA GLY A 317 12.19 27.68 -9.83
C GLY A 317 11.12 27.29 -10.83
N ASP A 318 11.43 27.17 -12.11
CA ASP A 318 10.46 26.95 -13.17
C ASP A 318 10.10 25.47 -13.34
N PRO A 319 8.85 25.16 -13.77
CA PRO A 319 8.50 23.82 -14.21
C PRO A 319 9.41 23.34 -15.35
N VAL A 320 9.70 22.04 -15.38
CA VAL A 320 10.56 21.41 -16.38
C VAL A 320 9.79 20.36 -17.14
N GLU A 321 9.89 20.41 -18.48
CA GLU A 321 9.33 19.39 -19.36
C GLU A 321 10.42 18.52 -19.98
N VAL A 322 10.27 17.22 -19.91
CA VAL A 322 11.14 16.25 -20.58
C VAL A 322 10.25 15.23 -21.31
N GLU A 323 10.37 15.15 -22.62
CA GLU A 323 9.61 14.21 -23.47
C GLU A 323 8.07 14.27 -23.24
N GLY A 324 7.51 15.46 -23.08
CA GLY A 324 6.07 15.67 -22.87
C GLY A 324 5.58 15.43 -21.44
N VAL A 325 6.48 15.08 -20.52
CA VAL A 325 6.16 14.92 -19.09
C VAL A 325 6.64 16.14 -18.32
N MET A 326 5.74 16.75 -17.56
CA MET A 326 6.02 17.95 -16.78
C MET A 326 6.36 17.62 -15.33
N ALA A 327 7.42 18.24 -14.81
CA ALA A 327 7.74 18.22 -13.39
C ALA A 327 7.65 19.62 -12.77
N ARG A 328 7.27 19.68 -11.49
CA ARG A 328 7.14 20.93 -10.74
C ARG A 328 7.69 20.78 -9.32
N LYS A 329 8.31 21.83 -8.82
CA LYS A 329 8.72 21.92 -7.41
C LYS A 329 7.50 21.85 -6.50
N ALA A 330 7.58 21.02 -5.45
CA ALA A 330 6.63 20.91 -4.36
C ALA A 330 7.29 21.28 -3.03
N HIS A 331 6.58 22.04 -2.19
CA HIS A 331 7.10 22.52 -0.91
C HIS A 331 6.52 21.76 0.29
N SER A 332 5.43 21.02 0.09
CA SER A 332 4.74 20.25 1.11
C SER A 332 4.14 18.98 0.51
N CYS A 333 3.67 18.07 1.37
CA CYS A 333 2.95 16.87 0.92
C CYS A 333 1.63 17.23 0.25
N GLU A 334 0.95 18.31 0.65
CA GLU A 334 -0.26 18.82 0.01
C GLU A 334 0.03 19.26 -1.43
N ASP A 335 1.15 19.97 -1.65
CA ASP A 335 1.60 20.36 -3.00
C ASP A 335 1.91 19.13 -3.87
N VAL A 336 2.47 18.07 -3.26
CA VAL A 336 2.74 16.79 -3.97
C VAL A 336 1.44 16.20 -4.49
N PHE A 337 0.43 16.03 -3.65
CA PHE A 337 -0.84 15.45 -4.08
C PHE A 337 -1.58 16.33 -5.08
N ALA A 338 -1.56 17.66 -4.88
CA ALA A 338 -2.15 18.60 -5.83
C ALA A 338 -1.47 18.59 -7.22
N ALA A 339 -0.15 18.38 -7.27
CA ALA A 339 0.58 18.23 -8.53
C ALA A 339 0.24 16.91 -9.24
N ILE A 340 0.19 15.80 -8.49
CA ILE A 340 -0.19 14.48 -9.00
C ILE A 340 -1.60 14.51 -9.60
N GLU A 341 -2.56 15.17 -8.96
CA GLU A 341 -3.94 15.30 -9.48
C GLU A 341 -4.00 16.08 -10.80
N GLN A 342 -3.03 16.98 -11.04
CA GLN A 342 -2.87 17.70 -12.30
C GLN A 342 -2.10 16.91 -13.37
N GLY A 343 -1.69 15.68 -13.09
CA GLY A 343 -0.89 14.84 -14.00
C GLY A 343 0.58 15.23 -14.08
N LEU A 344 1.08 15.99 -13.08
CA LEU A 344 2.48 16.44 -13.00
C LEU A 344 3.30 15.52 -12.11
N ILE A 345 4.63 15.54 -12.29
CA ILE A 345 5.58 14.91 -11.37
C ILE A 345 6.08 15.96 -10.38
N PRO A 346 5.69 15.90 -9.09
CA PRO A 346 6.23 16.76 -8.06
C PRO A 346 7.68 16.38 -7.70
N VAL A 347 8.53 17.39 -7.48
CA VAL A 347 9.90 17.23 -6.98
C VAL A 347 10.09 18.05 -5.71
N MET A 348 10.52 17.41 -4.64
CA MET A 348 10.76 18.04 -3.34
C MET A 348 12.26 18.20 -3.08
N ALA A 349 12.63 19.30 -2.43
CA ALA A 349 13.95 19.45 -1.83
C ALA A 349 13.97 18.73 -0.47
N ASP A 350 14.26 17.42 -0.47
CA ASP A 350 14.22 16.53 0.70
C ASP A 350 15.31 15.46 0.59
N GLU A 351 16.54 15.81 0.89
CA GLU A 351 17.72 14.96 0.77
C GLU A 351 17.64 13.71 1.66
N GLU A 352 17.14 13.88 2.89
CA GLU A 352 17.05 12.82 3.89
C GLU A 352 15.75 12.01 3.82
N CYS A 353 14.89 12.32 2.85
CA CYS A 353 13.60 11.63 2.70
C CYS A 353 12.67 11.78 3.94
N SER A 354 12.72 12.94 4.61
CA SER A 354 11.94 13.23 5.81
C SER A 354 10.42 13.23 5.56
N SER A 355 10.01 13.45 4.30
CA SER A 355 8.61 13.35 3.85
C SER A 355 8.08 11.92 3.75
N LEU A 356 8.92 10.89 3.88
CA LEU A 356 8.59 9.47 3.67
C LEU A 356 7.36 9.03 4.47
N ALA A 357 7.33 9.32 5.77
CA ALA A 357 6.23 8.90 6.64
C ALA A 357 4.88 9.55 6.27
N SER A 358 4.91 10.80 5.79
CA SER A 358 3.70 11.54 5.39
C SER A 358 3.21 11.13 3.99
N LEU A 359 4.12 10.78 3.09
CA LEU A 359 3.81 10.32 1.74
C LEU A 359 3.37 8.85 1.71
N ALA A 360 3.88 8.03 2.63
CA ALA A 360 3.62 6.60 2.75
C ALA A 360 3.63 5.86 1.39
N PRO A 361 4.73 5.92 0.60
CA PRO A 361 4.78 5.33 -0.72
C PRO A 361 4.69 3.81 -0.67
N THR A 362 4.10 3.19 -1.69
CA THR A 362 4.11 1.73 -1.85
C THR A 362 5.45 1.24 -2.38
N PHE A 363 6.10 2.05 -3.21
CA PHE A 363 7.39 1.75 -3.83
C PHE A 363 8.36 2.88 -3.55
N LEU A 364 9.59 2.52 -3.19
CA LEU A 364 10.72 3.45 -3.13
C LEU A 364 11.77 3.02 -4.14
N VAL A 365 12.27 3.97 -4.94
CA VAL A 365 13.35 3.74 -5.90
C VAL A 365 14.51 4.66 -5.57
N ASP A 366 15.62 4.14 -5.06
CA ASP A 366 16.84 4.92 -4.91
C ASP A 366 17.56 5.07 -6.25
N ALA A 367 17.47 6.26 -6.82
CA ALA A 367 18.07 6.67 -8.09
C ALA A 367 19.08 7.80 -7.93
N ILE A 368 19.63 7.99 -6.72
CA ILE A 368 20.65 9.02 -6.42
C ILE A 368 21.96 8.75 -7.20
N LEU A 369 22.29 7.47 -7.40
CA LEU A 369 23.52 7.03 -8.10
C LEU A 369 24.82 7.50 -7.46
N ALA A 370 24.85 7.67 -6.15
CA ALA A 370 26.04 8.09 -5.38
C ALA A 370 27.14 7.02 -5.34
N LYS A 371 26.90 5.81 -5.88
CA LYS A 371 27.80 4.65 -5.88
C LYS A 371 28.12 4.12 -4.48
N ARG A 372 27.35 4.51 -3.52
CA ARG A 372 27.30 4.07 -2.13
C ARG A 372 25.88 4.30 -1.61
N ASN A 373 25.45 3.51 -0.66
CA ASN A 373 24.18 3.73 0.02
C ASN A 373 24.23 5.00 0.88
N LEU A 374 23.28 5.91 0.69
CA LEU A 374 23.08 7.15 1.45
C LEU A 374 21.87 7.04 2.38
N GLY A 375 21.73 5.91 3.07
CA GLY A 375 20.71 5.69 4.10
C GLY A 375 19.40 5.08 3.60
N THR A 376 19.37 4.47 2.41
CA THR A 376 18.22 3.68 1.97
C THR A 376 18.24 2.31 2.65
N THR A 377 17.11 1.93 3.26
CA THR A 377 16.90 0.63 3.90
C THR A 377 15.66 -0.06 3.31
N GLN A 378 15.63 -1.40 3.41
CA GLN A 378 14.57 -2.21 2.81
C GLN A 378 13.17 -1.89 3.38
N ASP A 379 13.09 -1.44 4.62
CA ASP A 379 11.86 -1.13 5.34
C ASP A 379 11.30 0.29 5.08
N MET A 380 11.96 1.10 4.25
CA MET A 380 11.47 2.45 3.92
C MET A 380 10.18 2.45 3.10
N ALA A 381 9.88 1.37 2.38
CA ALA A 381 8.61 1.16 1.70
C ALA A 381 8.29 -0.35 1.64
N PRO A 382 7.03 -0.74 1.38
CA PRO A 382 6.67 -2.15 1.13
C PRO A 382 7.50 -2.84 0.05
N VAL A 383 7.98 -2.08 -0.94
CA VAL A 383 8.94 -2.53 -1.95
C VAL A 383 9.99 -1.43 -2.16
N THR A 384 11.25 -1.75 -1.91
CA THR A 384 12.40 -0.85 -2.08
C THR A 384 13.34 -1.36 -3.16
N ILE A 385 13.64 -0.53 -4.16
CA ILE A 385 14.52 -0.85 -5.30
C ILE A 385 15.65 0.17 -5.35
N ALA A 386 16.88 -0.26 -5.63
CA ALA A 386 18.03 0.63 -5.76
C ALA A 386 18.71 0.51 -7.12
N LEU A 387 19.38 1.58 -7.56
CA LEU A 387 20.07 1.65 -8.85
C LEU A 387 21.59 1.64 -8.70
N GLY A 388 22.25 0.64 -9.28
CA GLY A 388 23.69 0.57 -9.42
C GLY A 388 24.45 0.16 -8.15
N PRO A 389 25.77 0.35 -8.14
CA PRO A 389 26.65 -0.13 -7.08
C PRO A 389 26.45 0.63 -5.76
N GLY A 390 26.68 -0.07 -4.67
CA GLY A 390 26.58 0.43 -3.31
C GLY A 390 25.40 -0.13 -2.53
N PHE A 391 24.62 -1.04 -3.13
CA PHE A 391 23.48 -1.71 -2.52
C PHE A 391 23.58 -3.23 -2.66
N ASN A 392 23.08 -3.94 -1.66
CA ASN A 392 22.98 -5.40 -1.64
C ASN A 392 21.49 -5.80 -1.55
N ALA A 393 20.96 -6.38 -2.63
CA ALA A 393 19.59 -6.87 -2.67
C ALA A 393 19.37 -8.00 -1.67
N GLY A 394 18.29 -7.91 -0.90
CA GLY A 394 17.97 -8.80 0.23
C GLY A 394 18.57 -8.35 1.57
N VAL A 395 19.29 -7.20 1.60
CA VAL A 395 19.84 -6.57 2.80
C VAL A 395 19.42 -5.11 2.88
N ASP A 396 19.78 -4.32 1.85
CA ASP A 396 19.50 -2.87 1.79
C ASP A 396 18.17 -2.56 1.11
N CYS A 397 17.75 -3.43 0.18
CA CYS A 397 16.57 -3.28 -0.66
C CYS A 397 16.11 -4.63 -1.21
N ASP A 398 14.93 -4.69 -1.83
CA ASP A 398 14.37 -5.92 -2.40
C ASP A 398 14.99 -6.29 -3.75
N ALA A 399 15.41 -5.28 -4.54
CA ALA A 399 16.10 -5.49 -5.80
C ALA A 399 17.10 -4.37 -6.10
N VAL A 400 18.18 -4.72 -6.80
CA VAL A 400 19.14 -3.75 -7.36
C VAL A 400 19.16 -3.87 -8.88
N ILE A 401 19.15 -2.72 -9.57
CA ILE A 401 19.22 -2.67 -11.04
C ILE A 401 20.66 -2.37 -11.49
N GLU A 402 21.22 -3.21 -12.35
CA GLU A 402 22.53 -2.99 -12.92
C GLU A 402 22.57 -1.73 -13.81
N THR A 403 23.50 -0.83 -13.51
CA THR A 403 23.65 0.44 -14.24
C THR A 403 24.91 0.54 -15.08
N ASN A 404 25.80 -0.44 -15.03
CA ASN A 404 26.98 -0.46 -15.88
C ASN A 404 26.59 -0.73 -17.34
N ARG A 405 27.12 0.09 -18.28
CA ARG A 405 26.88 -0.11 -19.71
C ARG A 405 27.47 -1.43 -20.17
N GLY A 406 26.77 -2.12 -21.04
CA GLY A 406 27.17 -3.41 -21.61
C GLY A 406 26.03 -4.43 -21.59
N HIS A 407 26.38 -5.69 -21.73
CA HIS A 407 25.41 -6.79 -21.87
C HIS A 407 24.45 -6.92 -20.68
N HIS A 408 24.84 -6.49 -19.50
CA HIS A 408 24.06 -6.63 -18.27
C HIS A 408 23.31 -5.35 -17.85
N LEU A 409 23.37 -4.27 -18.64
CA LEU A 409 22.64 -3.04 -18.34
C LEU A 409 21.15 -3.31 -18.16
N GLY A 410 20.59 -2.86 -17.04
CA GLY A 410 19.19 -3.05 -16.67
C GLY A 410 18.89 -4.42 -16.07
N ARG A 411 19.86 -5.31 -15.86
CA ARG A 411 19.62 -6.59 -15.19
C ARG A 411 19.11 -6.37 -13.78
N ILE A 412 18.02 -7.05 -13.43
CA ILE A 412 17.42 -7.03 -12.09
C ILE A 412 18.09 -8.10 -11.23
N ILE A 413 18.55 -7.71 -10.05
CA ILE A 413 19.24 -8.56 -9.09
C ILE A 413 18.40 -8.57 -7.81
N TYR A 414 17.85 -9.73 -7.45
CA TYR A 414 17.04 -9.91 -6.24
C TYR A 414 17.86 -10.41 -5.03
N ARG A 415 19.12 -10.79 -5.22
CA ARG A 415 20.07 -11.17 -4.16
C ARG A 415 21.48 -10.83 -4.57
N GLY A 416 22.19 -10.11 -3.71
CA GLY A 416 23.57 -9.68 -3.96
C GLY A 416 23.68 -8.29 -4.58
N GLU A 417 24.80 -8.01 -5.22
CA GLU A 417 25.21 -6.68 -5.65
C GLU A 417 25.35 -6.58 -7.17
N THR A 418 25.33 -5.34 -7.70
CA THR A 418 25.70 -5.05 -9.09
C THR A 418 27.22 -5.10 -9.28
N GLN A 419 27.69 -4.94 -10.52
CA GLN A 419 29.11 -4.77 -10.80
C GLN A 419 29.67 -3.56 -10.04
N PRO A 420 30.89 -3.68 -9.48
CA PRO A 420 31.52 -2.56 -8.78
C PRO A 420 31.74 -1.37 -9.72
N ASN A 421 31.72 -0.16 -9.13
CA ASN A 421 32.01 1.05 -9.87
C ASN A 421 33.44 1.02 -10.45
N THR A 422 33.55 1.08 -11.77
CA THR A 422 34.86 1.11 -12.45
C THR A 422 35.55 2.47 -12.39
N GLY A 423 34.82 3.54 -12.05
CA GLY A 423 35.33 4.92 -12.12
C GLY A 423 35.53 5.42 -13.57
N ILE A 424 35.33 4.55 -14.58
CA ILE A 424 35.58 4.88 -15.99
C ILE A 424 34.28 5.34 -16.64
N PRO A 425 34.20 6.57 -17.20
CA PRO A 425 33.05 7.03 -17.96
C PRO A 425 32.79 6.12 -19.17
N GLY A 426 31.52 5.97 -19.55
CA GLY A 426 31.16 5.18 -20.72
C GLY A 426 31.84 5.68 -21.99
N ASN A 427 32.27 4.76 -22.86
CA ASN A 427 32.87 5.08 -24.15
C ASN A 427 31.83 5.73 -25.07
N ILE A 428 32.14 6.88 -25.65
CA ILE A 428 31.38 7.55 -26.70
C ILE A 428 32.33 7.88 -27.84
N ALA A 429 32.13 7.29 -29.01
CA ALA A 429 32.97 7.47 -30.20
C ALA A 429 34.48 7.37 -29.91
N GLY A 430 34.90 6.41 -29.06
CA GLY A 430 36.29 6.18 -28.70
C GLY A 430 36.79 6.95 -27.46
N TYR A 431 36.06 7.93 -26.97
CA TYR A 431 36.48 8.78 -25.83
C TYR A 431 35.79 8.35 -24.52
N THR A 432 36.55 8.37 -23.43
CA THR A 432 36.09 8.03 -22.06
C THR A 432 36.34 9.17 -21.10
N HIS A 433 37.50 9.22 -20.43
CA HIS A 433 37.86 10.26 -19.47
C HIS A 433 38.10 11.62 -20.15
N GLN A 434 38.60 11.60 -21.39
CA GLN A 434 39.00 12.80 -22.12
C GLN A 434 37.85 13.77 -22.35
N ARG A 435 36.62 13.28 -22.42
CA ARG A 435 35.43 14.11 -22.67
C ARG A 435 34.80 14.73 -21.42
N VAL A 436 35.34 14.42 -20.21
CA VAL A 436 34.75 14.85 -18.95
C VAL A 436 35.43 16.13 -18.45
N LEU A 437 34.64 17.15 -18.19
CA LEU A 437 35.09 18.40 -17.57
C LEU A 437 35.07 18.25 -16.04
N ARG A 438 36.17 18.66 -15.41
CA ARG A 438 36.30 18.66 -13.95
C ARG A 438 36.77 20.02 -13.46
N ALA A 439 36.33 20.41 -12.25
CA ALA A 439 36.76 21.62 -11.59
C ALA A 439 38.27 21.54 -11.28
N PRO A 440 39.09 22.50 -11.74
CA PRO A 440 40.54 22.51 -11.51
C PRO A 440 40.90 22.93 -10.08
N CYS A 441 40.02 23.62 -9.38
CA CYS A 441 40.17 24.08 -8.00
C CYS A 441 38.81 24.21 -7.33
N PRO A 442 38.75 24.38 -5.99
CA PRO A 442 37.50 24.74 -5.32
C PRO A 442 37.08 26.18 -5.70
N GLY A 443 35.79 26.43 -5.90
CA GLY A 443 35.30 27.76 -6.22
C GLY A 443 33.87 27.77 -6.72
N ILE A 444 33.38 28.96 -7.07
CA ILE A 444 32.08 29.16 -7.71
C ILE A 444 32.27 29.02 -9.22
N MET A 445 31.37 28.29 -9.87
CA MET A 445 31.38 28.06 -11.31
C MET A 445 30.68 29.20 -12.05
N HIS A 446 31.31 29.67 -13.13
CA HIS A 446 30.78 30.69 -14.04
C HIS A 446 30.88 30.18 -15.48
N ASN A 447 29.73 29.93 -16.10
CA ASN A 447 29.62 29.36 -17.44
C ASN A 447 29.78 30.41 -18.54
N HIS A 448 30.52 30.08 -19.61
CA HIS A 448 30.69 30.92 -20.81
C HIS A 448 29.91 30.35 -22.02
N VAL A 449 29.53 29.09 -21.95
CA VAL A 449 28.78 28.37 -22.99
C VAL A 449 27.49 27.77 -22.42
N LYS A 450 26.62 27.29 -23.28
CA LYS A 450 25.36 26.66 -22.93
C LYS A 450 25.34 25.20 -23.39
N LEU A 451 24.42 24.43 -22.81
CA LEU A 451 24.12 23.09 -23.29
C LEU A 451 23.65 23.13 -24.76
N GLY A 452 24.23 22.30 -25.58
CA GLY A 452 23.99 22.25 -27.03
C GLY A 452 24.99 23.03 -27.88
N ASP A 453 25.81 23.92 -27.27
CA ASP A 453 26.84 24.65 -28.04
C ASP A 453 27.90 23.68 -28.58
N ILE A 454 28.35 23.97 -29.81
CA ILE A 454 29.48 23.27 -30.45
C ILE A 454 30.74 24.03 -30.11
N VAL A 455 31.75 23.32 -29.63
CA VAL A 455 33.04 23.88 -29.18
C VAL A 455 34.21 23.16 -29.85
N GLU A 456 35.34 23.89 -29.96
CA GLU A 456 36.62 23.35 -30.41
C GLU A 456 37.55 23.09 -29.21
N GLU A 457 38.51 22.21 -29.38
CA GLU A 457 39.52 21.94 -28.37
C GLU A 457 40.25 23.24 -27.99
N GLY A 458 40.28 23.56 -26.68
CA GLY A 458 40.87 24.77 -26.14
C GLY A 458 39.89 25.91 -25.88
N ASP A 459 38.64 25.83 -26.37
CA ASP A 459 37.62 26.85 -26.09
C ASP A 459 37.32 26.92 -24.57
N VAL A 460 37.12 28.14 -24.05
CA VAL A 460 36.78 28.34 -22.63
C VAL A 460 35.34 28.03 -22.39
N ILE A 461 35.07 26.98 -21.61
CA ILE A 461 33.74 26.49 -21.25
C ILE A 461 33.21 27.23 -20.02
N ALA A 462 34.03 27.37 -19.00
CA ALA A 462 33.68 27.99 -17.72
C ALA A 462 34.89 28.49 -16.97
N HIS A 463 34.66 29.25 -15.90
CA HIS A 463 35.64 29.52 -14.85
C HIS A 463 35.18 28.88 -13.54
N VAL A 464 36.12 28.41 -12.74
CA VAL A 464 35.92 27.99 -11.35
C VAL A 464 36.88 28.79 -10.49
N GLY A 465 36.35 29.74 -9.71
CA GLY A 465 37.21 30.78 -9.11
C GLY A 465 37.96 31.53 -10.21
N ASP A 466 39.29 31.63 -10.08
CA ASP A 466 40.17 32.28 -11.06
C ASP A 466 40.66 31.34 -12.19
N SER A 467 40.31 30.08 -12.16
CA SER A 467 40.82 29.06 -13.09
C SER A 467 39.89 28.79 -14.25
N GLN A 468 40.44 28.78 -15.47
CA GLN A 468 39.68 28.42 -16.69
C GLN A 468 39.50 26.92 -16.79
N VAL A 469 38.31 26.54 -17.27
CA VAL A 469 37.97 25.19 -17.73
C VAL A 469 37.83 25.25 -19.24
N VAL A 470 38.67 24.52 -19.97
CA VAL A 470 38.65 24.50 -21.44
C VAL A 470 38.13 23.20 -21.99
N ALA A 471 37.60 23.21 -23.23
CA ALA A 471 37.16 22.03 -23.94
C ALA A 471 38.37 21.11 -24.21
N PRO A 472 38.32 19.85 -23.80
CA PRO A 472 39.44 18.91 -24.00
C PRO A 472 39.41 18.27 -25.39
N LEU A 473 38.37 18.49 -26.18
CA LEU A 473 38.21 17.97 -27.54
C LEU A 473 37.08 18.73 -28.27
N ASN A 474 37.02 18.62 -29.59
CA ASN A 474 35.94 19.16 -30.39
C ASN A 474 34.63 18.37 -30.14
N GLY A 475 33.50 19.06 -30.02
CA GLY A 475 32.23 18.40 -29.82
C GLY A 475 31.12 19.30 -29.32
N MET A 476 30.01 18.68 -28.86
CA MET A 476 28.89 19.40 -28.27
C MET A 476 29.01 19.43 -26.75
N VAL A 477 28.71 20.56 -26.15
CA VAL A 477 28.52 20.68 -24.68
C VAL A 477 27.23 19.95 -24.30
N ARG A 478 27.34 18.67 -24.00
CA ARG A 478 26.20 17.80 -23.70
C ARG A 478 25.82 17.81 -22.23
N GLY A 479 26.76 18.10 -21.37
CA GLY A 479 26.57 18.23 -19.92
C GLY A 479 27.30 19.43 -19.38
N LEU A 480 26.64 20.23 -18.57
CA LEU A 480 27.21 21.38 -17.90
C LEU A 480 26.41 21.65 -16.62
N LEU A 481 27.13 21.86 -15.53
CA LEU A 481 26.54 22.20 -14.24
C LEU A 481 25.94 23.62 -14.29
N ASN A 482 24.90 23.88 -13.50
CA ASN A 482 24.32 25.22 -13.42
C ASN A 482 25.33 26.28 -12.97
N ASP A 483 25.20 27.47 -13.52
CA ASP A 483 26.02 28.64 -13.16
C ASP A 483 25.84 29.00 -11.67
N GLY A 484 26.86 29.54 -11.05
CA GLY A 484 26.82 29.99 -9.65
C GLY A 484 26.94 28.90 -8.59
N LEU A 485 27.09 27.64 -8.96
CA LEU A 485 27.26 26.55 -7.98
C LEU A 485 28.70 26.49 -7.44
N SER A 486 28.81 26.21 -6.12
CA SER A 486 30.11 25.96 -5.47
C SER A 486 30.53 24.52 -5.73
N VAL A 487 31.74 24.31 -6.19
CA VAL A 487 32.32 23.01 -6.49
C VAL A 487 33.68 22.82 -5.80
N THR A 488 34.01 21.56 -5.56
CA THR A 488 35.32 21.17 -5.04
C THR A 488 36.25 20.76 -6.18
N GLU A 489 37.58 20.79 -5.94
CA GLU A 489 38.55 20.29 -6.91
C GLU A 489 38.23 18.87 -7.36
N GLY A 490 38.36 18.59 -8.66
CA GLY A 490 38.10 17.30 -9.27
C GLY A 490 36.61 16.99 -9.45
N PHE A 491 35.70 17.82 -8.94
CA PHE A 491 34.26 17.63 -9.14
C PHE A 491 33.89 17.64 -10.63
N LYS A 492 33.03 16.70 -11.05
CA LYS A 492 32.58 16.63 -12.44
C LYS A 492 31.59 17.76 -12.72
N ILE A 493 31.95 18.70 -13.58
CA ILE A 493 31.17 19.88 -13.90
C ILE A 493 30.54 19.86 -15.28
N GLY A 494 30.94 18.94 -16.16
CA GLY A 494 30.35 18.82 -17.49
C GLY A 494 30.88 17.64 -18.30
N ASP A 495 30.42 17.51 -19.51
CA ASP A 495 31.01 16.63 -20.52
C ASP A 495 30.79 17.15 -21.96
N ILE A 496 31.77 16.90 -22.82
CA ILE A 496 31.72 17.18 -24.24
C ILE A 496 31.42 15.88 -24.99
N ASP A 497 30.45 15.92 -25.89
CA ASP A 497 30.12 14.77 -26.74
C ASP A 497 30.86 14.90 -28.10
N PRO A 498 31.80 14.00 -28.41
CA PRO A 498 32.61 14.07 -29.64
C PRO A 498 31.82 13.89 -30.94
N ARG A 499 30.55 13.47 -30.86
CA ARG A 499 29.66 13.36 -32.02
C ARG A 499 29.21 14.71 -32.56
N GLY A 500 29.45 15.82 -31.81
CA GLY A 500 29.09 17.15 -32.21
C GLY A 500 27.58 17.29 -32.45
N ILE A 501 27.18 17.82 -33.60
CA ILE A 501 25.78 18.11 -33.94
C ILE A 501 24.88 16.86 -33.97
N ASP A 502 25.44 15.67 -34.12
CA ASP A 502 24.69 14.40 -34.10
C ASP A 502 24.41 13.91 -32.66
N ALA A 503 24.87 14.62 -31.64
CA ALA A 503 24.61 14.28 -30.25
C ALA A 503 23.24 14.82 -29.80
N ASP A 504 22.40 13.95 -29.24
CA ASP A 504 21.16 14.35 -28.61
C ASP A 504 21.39 14.70 -27.11
N TYR A 505 21.01 15.90 -26.72
CA TYR A 505 21.07 16.40 -25.36
C TYR A 505 19.69 16.74 -24.78
N THR A 506 18.60 16.58 -25.56
CA THR A 506 17.23 16.99 -25.24
C THR A 506 16.33 15.85 -24.83
N THR A 507 16.72 14.59 -25.12
CA THR A 507 15.97 13.41 -24.74
C THR A 507 16.72 12.54 -23.72
N VAL A 508 15.99 11.70 -22.97
CA VAL A 508 16.59 10.76 -22.02
C VAL A 508 17.41 9.70 -22.74
N SER A 509 18.52 9.28 -22.14
CA SER A 509 19.44 8.34 -22.74
C SER A 509 18.86 6.92 -22.85
N ASP A 510 19.41 6.09 -23.78
CA ASP A 510 19.21 4.66 -23.87
C ASP A 510 19.36 3.96 -22.51
N LYS A 511 20.39 4.34 -21.76
CA LYS A 511 20.65 3.83 -20.40
C LYS A 511 19.48 4.15 -19.46
N ALA A 512 18.99 5.39 -19.43
CA ALA A 512 17.87 5.80 -18.58
C ALA A 512 16.57 5.05 -18.97
N ARG A 513 16.32 4.87 -20.27
CA ARG A 513 15.17 4.09 -20.78
C ARG A 513 15.23 2.63 -20.37
N ALA A 514 16.41 1.97 -20.51
CA ALA A 514 16.60 0.57 -20.13
C ALA A 514 16.39 0.37 -18.64
N ILE A 515 17.02 1.21 -17.80
CA ILE A 515 16.88 1.15 -16.34
C ILE A 515 15.43 1.40 -15.91
N GLY A 516 14.74 2.39 -16.50
CA GLY A 516 13.34 2.67 -16.20
C GLY A 516 12.41 1.50 -16.53
N GLY A 517 12.68 0.76 -17.61
CA GLY A 517 11.98 -0.48 -17.95
C GLY A 517 12.18 -1.57 -16.90
N SER A 518 13.44 -1.76 -16.47
CA SER A 518 13.78 -2.76 -15.45
C SER A 518 13.20 -2.42 -14.06
N VAL A 519 13.15 -1.15 -13.68
CA VAL A 519 12.47 -0.72 -12.44
C VAL A 519 10.99 -1.08 -12.50
N LEU A 520 10.31 -0.78 -13.61
CA LEU A 520 8.89 -1.12 -13.79
C LEU A 520 8.67 -2.64 -13.69
N GLU A 521 9.53 -3.45 -14.33
CA GLU A 521 9.47 -4.91 -14.26
C GLU A 521 9.66 -5.41 -12.82
N ALA A 522 10.68 -4.90 -12.10
CA ALA A 522 10.95 -5.27 -10.72
C ALA A 522 9.79 -4.91 -9.79
N MET A 523 9.20 -3.73 -9.95
CA MET A 523 8.03 -3.29 -9.18
C MET A 523 6.85 -4.26 -9.37
N LEU A 524 6.54 -4.62 -10.61
CA LEU A 524 5.43 -5.53 -10.93
C LEU A 524 5.66 -6.95 -10.40
N TYR A 525 6.89 -7.45 -10.48
CA TYR A 525 7.26 -8.76 -9.96
C TYR A 525 7.19 -8.81 -8.43
N LEU A 526 7.82 -7.84 -7.76
CA LEU A 526 7.85 -7.79 -6.29
C LEU A 526 6.46 -7.52 -5.70
N GLU A 527 5.62 -6.75 -6.37
CA GLU A 527 4.23 -6.56 -5.96
C GLU A 527 3.47 -7.89 -5.87
N GLN A 528 3.66 -8.77 -6.84
CA GLN A 528 3.01 -10.08 -6.86
C GLN A 528 3.54 -11.04 -5.79
N THR A 529 4.79 -10.89 -5.38
CA THR A 529 5.48 -11.84 -4.49
C THR A 529 5.53 -11.37 -3.04
N THR A 530 5.45 -10.07 -2.79
CA THR A 530 5.62 -9.48 -1.44
C THR A 530 4.33 -8.89 -0.88
N LEU A 531 3.40 -8.40 -1.74
CA LEU A 531 2.18 -7.70 -1.32
C LEU A 531 0.90 -8.55 -1.44
N ASN A 532 0.99 -9.78 -1.94
CA ASN A 532 -0.06 -10.80 -1.95
C ASN A 532 0.27 -11.87 -0.91
#